data_97ad624d8203fd49262f8bc2c57d4e9e
#
_entry.id   97ad624d8203fd49262f8bc2c57d4e9e
#
_cell.length_a   1.000
_cell.length_b   1.000
_cell.length_c   1.000
_cell.angle_alpha   90.00
_cell.angle_beta   90.00
_cell.angle_gamma   90.00
#
_symmetry.space_group_name_H-M   'P 1'
#
loop_
_entity.id
_entity.type
_entity.pdbx_description
1 polymer ?
#
loop_
_entity_poly.entity_id
_entity_poly.type
_entity_poly.pdbx_seq_one_letter_code
_entity_poly.pdbx_strand_id
1 'polypeptide(L)'
;MPPPVPAPPPSAPGGIRVAFLVYRGNPRCGGQGVYTRHLARELVELGHSVEVLAGQPWPELDPGTGFVPVPGLDLYRDPDPFRVPHPRELRTPADVAEFAVMCAAGFPEPRTFSWRARRYLAANRHRFDLVHDNQCLGSGLLGMLDDGWPLVATIHHPITVDRELALAHAEDLRRRLGQQRWFGFLGMQMRVARQLPRVVTVSESSRTDIAGQLGVDPGRMTVVPVGVDHSVFRPRPDRPRVPGRIMVTSSSDVPMKGLVPLLHAVAKVRTERDVEVVVIGHPRPGGRVDRAIAELGLGPVVRCVTGVSDDELAGLYAEAEVAVVPSLYEGFSLPAVEAMACGVPLVATTGGAIPEVVGTSGETALLVPPGDAEALAAALRRVLDEPALAASLGERGRRRVLGRFTWRATAVGTAEQYMAALDDHRRGLGGRRPAPSSALRAQWADTSRRVRTGERGPDTLGMTPAQAPEAMGTTPC
;
A
#
# COMPACT_ATOMS: atom_id res chain seq x y z
N MET A 1 -8.69 -7.90 25.67
CA MET A 1 -9.84 -6.96 25.58
C MET A 1 -9.44 -5.82 24.67
N PRO A 2 -10.31 -5.33 23.79
CA PRO A 2 -10.03 -4.11 23.05
C PRO A 2 -9.90 -2.94 24.02
N PRO A 3 -9.04 -1.94 23.76
CA PRO A 3 -8.93 -0.76 24.59
C PRO A 3 -10.28 0.00 24.64
N PRO A 4 -10.60 0.68 25.75
CA PRO A 4 -11.79 1.51 25.83
C PRO A 4 -11.65 2.66 24.82
N VAL A 5 -12.71 2.87 24.04
CA VAL A 5 -12.71 3.83 22.94
C VAL A 5 -13.45 5.08 23.34
N PRO A 6 -12.84 6.27 23.27
CA PRO A 6 -13.58 7.52 23.32
C PRO A 6 -14.48 7.62 22.08
N ALA A 7 -15.70 8.11 22.30
CA ALA A 7 -16.57 8.46 21.16
C ALA A 7 -15.88 9.55 20.31
N PRO A 8 -15.98 9.47 18.98
CA PRO A 8 -15.42 10.51 18.12
C PRO A 8 -16.09 11.84 18.44
N PRO A 9 -15.39 12.96 18.28
CA PRO A 9 -16.00 14.27 18.36
C PRO A 9 -17.12 14.41 17.31
N PRO A 10 -18.16 15.20 17.58
CA PRO A 10 -19.18 15.48 16.57
C PRO A 10 -18.51 16.11 15.33
N SER A 11 -18.99 15.76 14.14
CA SER A 11 -18.53 16.38 12.90
C SER A 11 -18.79 17.89 12.92
N ALA A 12 -17.88 18.65 12.32
CA ALA A 12 -18.12 20.07 12.07
C ALA A 12 -19.38 20.27 11.19
N PRO A 13 -20.03 21.45 11.19
CA PRO A 13 -21.12 21.72 10.26
C PRO A 13 -20.72 21.42 8.82
N GLY A 14 -21.44 20.50 8.15
CA GLY A 14 -21.09 20.00 6.81
C GLY A 14 -20.09 18.83 6.77
N GLY A 15 -19.58 18.37 7.90
CA GLY A 15 -18.71 17.21 7.98
C GLY A 15 -19.45 15.89 7.75
N ILE A 16 -18.79 14.93 7.10
CA ILE A 16 -19.31 13.60 6.80
C ILE A 16 -18.96 12.63 7.93
N ARG A 17 -19.91 11.79 8.34
CA ARG A 17 -19.69 10.71 9.32
C ARG A 17 -19.33 9.43 8.58
N VAL A 18 -18.09 9.03 8.68
CA VAL A 18 -17.50 7.92 7.90
C VAL A 18 -17.33 6.67 8.75
N ALA A 19 -17.88 5.54 8.30
CA ALA A 19 -17.50 4.21 8.78
C ALA A 19 -16.33 3.70 7.94
N PHE A 20 -15.12 3.68 8.50
CA PHE A 20 -13.91 3.27 7.80
C PHE A 20 -13.58 1.81 8.15
N LEU A 21 -13.73 0.90 7.19
CA LEU A 21 -13.61 -0.55 7.37
C LEU A 21 -12.17 -1.02 7.13
N VAL A 22 -11.61 -1.74 8.10
CA VAL A 22 -10.24 -2.28 8.03
C VAL A 22 -10.23 -3.70 8.59
N TYR A 23 -10.15 -4.71 7.74
CA TYR A 23 -10.24 -6.10 8.21
C TYR A 23 -9.01 -6.55 9.01
N ARG A 24 -7.84 -5.94 8.78
CA ARG A 24 -6.60 -6.09 9.57
C ARG A 24 -5.91 -4.75 9.72
N GLY A 25 -5.85 -4.25 10.93
CA GLY A 25 -5.30 -2.93 11.25
C GLY A 25 -3.84 -2.93 11.70
N ASN A 26 -3.03 -3.96 11.36
CA ASN A 26 -1.65 -4.07 11.85
C ASN A 26 -0.88 -2.73 11.65
N PRO A 27 -0.47 -2.05 12.72
CA PRO A 27 0.16 -0.74 12.62
C PRO A 27 1.61 -0.77 12.12
N ARG A 28 2.25 -1.96 12.18
CA ARG A 28 3.70 -2.13 11.97
C ARG A 28 4.06 -2.97 10.73
N CYS A 29 3.09 -3.55 10.07
CA CYS A 29 3.32 -4.42 8.92
C CYS A 29 2.26 -4.20 7.85
N GLY A 30 2.70 -4.00 6.62
CA GLY A 30 1.85 -3.94 5.44
C GLY A 30 1.00 -2.69 5.32
N GLY A 31 1.53 -1.56 4.98
CA GLY A 31 0.92 -0.28 4.55
C GLY A 31 -0.54 0.08 4.92
N GLN A 32 -1.44 -0.90 5.08
CA GLN A 32 -2.86 -0.65 5.37
C GLN A 32 -3.10 -0.02 6.74
N GLY A 33 -2.36 -0.44 7.79
CA GLY A 33 -2.47 0.15 9.12
C GLY A 33 -1.98 1.59 9.14
N VAL A 34 -0.83 1.85 8.52
CA VAL A 34 -0.25 3.19 8.35
C VAL A 34 -1.21 4.09 7.58
N TYR A 35 -1.74 3.61 6.44
CA TYR A 35 -2.73 4.33 5.65
C TYR A 35 -3.98 4.68 6.46
N THR A 36 -4.51 3.72 7.22
CA THR A 36 -5.70 3.92 8.06
C THR A 36 -5.47 5.01 9.09
N ARG A 37 -4.36 4.94 9.83
CA ARG A 37 -4.02 5.91 10.88
C ARG A 37 -3.95 7.32 10.34
N HIS A 38 -3.11 7.53 9.34
CA HIS A 38 -2.85 8.88 8.84
C HIS A 38 -4.03 9.46 8.05
N LEU A 39 -4.70 8.66 7.22
CA LEU A 39 -5.89 9.13 6.51
C LEU A 39 -7.02 9.50 7.48
N ALA A 40 -7.28 8.66 8.50
CA ALA A 40 -8.32 8.96 9.49
C ALA A 40 -8.01 10.24 10.25
N ARG A 41 -6.76 10.46 10.70
CA ARG A 41 -6.31 11.70 11.35
C ARG A 41 -6.60 12.92 10.49
N GLU A 42 -6.13 12.92 9.25
CA GLU A 42 -6.29 14.06 8.35
C GLU A 42 -7.76 14.33 7.98
N LEU A 43 -8.58 13.29 7.84
CA LEU A 43 -10.02 13.46 7.62
C LEU A 43 -10.70 14.10 8.84
N VAL A 44 -10.30 13.73 10.06
CA VAL A 44 -10.78 14.39 11.28
C VAL A 44 -10.34 15.85 11.31
N GLU A 45 -9.11 16.17 10.94
CA GLU A 45 -8.62 17.55 10.84
C GLU A 45 -9.33 18.37 9.73
N LEU A 46 -9.88 17.69 8.70
CA LEU A 46 -10.76 18.31 7.69
C LEU A 46 -12.19 18.57 8.21
N GLY A 47 -12.50 18.14 9.44
CA GLY A 47 -13.81 18.32 10.06
C GLY A 47 -14.80 17.17 9.85
N HIS A 48 -14.36 16.05 9.30
CA HIS A 48 -15.16 14.83 9.22
C HIS A 48 -15.13 14.06 10.55
N SER A 49 -16.17 13.26 10.80
CA SER A 49 -16.19 12.30 11.91
C SER A 49 -15.84 10.92 11.36
N VAL A 50 -14.73 10.33 11.80
CA VAL A 50 -14.26 9.04 11.32
C VAL A 50 -14.28 8.02 12.44
N GLU A 51 -14.99 6.91 12.23
CA GLU A 51 -14.92 5.74 13.10
C GLU A 51 -14.33 4.55 12.32
N VAL A 52 -13.20 4.05 12.80
CA VAL A 52 -12.52 2.89 12.20
C VAL A 52 -13.12 1.61 12.78
N LEU A 53 -13.82 0.86 11.92
CA LEU A 53 -14.32 -0.47 12.23
C LEU A 53 -13.24 -1.48 11.85
N ALA A 54 -12.56 -2.08 12.83
CA ALA A 54 -11.41 -2.94 12.53
C ALA A 54 -11.53 -4.35 13.10
N GLY A 55 -10.94 -5.31 12.36
CA GLY A 55 -10.57 -6.65 12.84
C GLY A 55 -9.17 -6.68 13.47
N GLN A 56 -8.81 -7.81 14.09
CA GLN A 56 -7.48 -8.03 14.64
C GLN A 56 -6.44 -8.30 13.53
N PRO A 57 -5.15 -7.90 13.76
CA PRO A 57 -4.66 -7.07 14.86
C PRO A 57 -5.18 -5.65 14.78
N TRP A 58 -5.39 -5.02 15.95
CA TRP A 58 -6.00 -3.70 16.06
C TRP A 58 -5.10 -2.60 15.50
N PRO A 59 -5.68 -1.57 14.83
CA PRO A 59 -4.92 -0.40 14.39
C PRO A 59 -4.50 0.48 15.58
N GLU A 60 -3.38 1.17 15.43
CA GLU A 60 -3.04 2.34 16.24
C GLU A 60 -3.69 3.56 15.57
N LEU A 61 -4.44 4.33 16.35
CA LEU A 61 -5.19 5.49 15.85
C LEU A 61 -4.82 6.74 16.65
N ASP A 62 -4.80 7.87 15.96
CA ASP A 62 -4.52 9.15 16.59
C ASP A 62 -5.79 9.71 17.30
N PRO A 63 -5.61 10.61 18.31
CA PRO A 63 -6.73 11.24 19.02
C PRO A 63 -7.75 11.89 18.09
N GLY A 64 -9.03 11.79 18.44
CA GLY A 64 -10.14 12.29 17.63
C GLY A 64 -10.70 11.29 16.61
N THR A 65 -9.99 10.19 16.33
CA THR A 65 -10.51 9.09 15.52
C THR A 65 -11.27 8.09 16.41
N GLY A 66 -12.52 7.78 16.07
CA GLY A 66 -13.30 6.75 16.74
C GLY A 66 -12.83 5.34 16.38
N PHE A 67 -12.97 4.39 17.30
CA PHE A 67 -12.64 2.99 17.04
C PHE A 67 -13.80 2.07 17.43
N VAL A 68 -14.13 1.16 16.53
CA VAL A 68 -15.15 0.13 16.75
C VAL A 68 -14.53 -1.24 16.51
N PRO A 69 -14.33 -2.06 17.55
CA PRO A 69 -13.81 -3.40 17.37
C PRO A 69 -14.85 -4.29 16.69
N VAL A 70 -14.43 -4.97 15.61
CA VAL A 70 -15.21 -5.99 14.89
C VAL A 70 -14.42 -7.30 14.96
N PRO A 71 -14.38 -7.96 16.14
CA PRO A 71 -13.51 -9.09 16.36
C PRO A 71 -13.91 -10.31 15.51
N GLY A 72 -12.90 -10.99 14.96
CA GLY A 72 -12.96 -12.34 14.43
C GLY A 72 -12.48 -13.36 15.45
N LEU A 73 -12.25 -14.59 14.99
CA LEU A 73 -11.65 -15.65 15.81
C LEU A 73 -10.14 -15.46 16.05
N ASP A 74 -9.52 -14.52 15.32
CA ASP A 74 -8.08 -14.24 15.40
C ASP A 74 -7.23 -15.51 15.21
N LEU A 75 -7.54 -16.22 14.11
CA LEU A 75 -6.97 -17.54 13.79
C LEU A 75 -5.48 -17.49 13.40
N TYR A 76 -4.98 -16.31 13.05
CA TYR A 76 -3.61 -16.08 12.54
C TYR A 76 -2.78 -15.19 13.45
N ARG A 77 -3.09 -15.17 14.75
CA ARG A 77 -2.37 -14.36 15.76
C ARG A 77 -0.97 -14.89 16.03
N ASP A 78 -0.05 -14.03 16.34
CA ASP A 78 1.25 -14.40 16.91
C ASP A 78 1.10 -14.69 18.42
N PRO A 79 1.83 -15.69 18.97
CA PRO A 79 2.75 -16.64 18.31
C PRO A 79 2.08 -17.94 17.87
N ASP A 80 0.76 -18.02 17.82
CA ASP A 80 -0.03 -19.24 17.55
C ASP A 80 -0.87 -19.08 16.26
N PRO A 81 -0.21 -19.04 15.09
CA PRO A 81 -0.91 -18.99 13.80
C PRO A 81 -1.60 -20.35 13.52
N PHE A 82 -2.79 -20.28 12.91
CA PHE A 82 -3.67 -21.44 12.65
C PHE A 82 -4.23 -22.10 13.93
N ARG A 83 -4.41 -21.30 14.97
CA ARG A 83 -4.97 -21.80 16.22
C ARG A 83 -6.33 -22.46 16.04
N VAL A 84 -6.60 -23.47 16.86
CA VAL A 84 -7.93 -24.09 16.93
C VAL A 84 -8.76 -23.36 17.99
N PRO A 85 -9.87 -22.68 17.62
CA PRO A 85 -10.71 -21.99 18.59
C PRO A 85 -11.43 -22.99 19.51
N HIS A 86 -11.66 -22.59 20.75
CA HIS A 86 -12.49 -23.39 21.65
C HIS A 86 -13.96 -23.38 21.13
N PRO A 87 -14.73 -24.47 21.25
CA PRO A 87 -16.13 -24.53 20.76
C PRO A 87 -17.01 -23.38 21.28
N ARG A 88 -16.76 -22.85 22.48
CA ARG A 88 -17.47 -21.70 23.03
C ARG A 88 -17.19 -20.37 22.31
N GLU A 89 -16.16 -20.30 21.48
CA GLU A 89 -15.83 -19.12 20.67
C GLU A 89 -16.66 -19.10 19.36
N LEU A 90 -17.18 -20.25 18.93
CA LEU A 90 -18.02 -20.39 17.73
C LEU A 90 -19.47 -19.95 18.04
N ARG A 91 -19.67 -18.64 18.23
CA ARG A 91 -20.96 -18.07 18.67
C ARG A 91 -21.88 -17.65 17.56
N THR A 92 -21.34 -17.43 16.37
CA THR A 92 -22.08 -16.92 15.21
C THR A 92 -21.80 -17.75 13.96
N PRO A 93 -22.71 -17.74 12.96
CA PRO A 93 -22.43 -18.39 11.68
C PRO A 93 -21.14 -17.89 11.00
N ALA A 94 -20.78 -16.64 11.23
CA ALA A 94 -19.52 -16.09 10.71
C ALA A 94 -18.29 -16.75 11.36
N ASP A 95 -18.36 -17.08 12.66
CA ASP A 95 -17.26 -17.76 13.37
C ASP A 95 -17.10 -19.19 12.87
N VAL A 96 -18.22 -19.92 12.68
CA VAL A 96 -18.20 -21.26 12.10
C VAL A 96 -17.63 -21.25 10.69
N ALA A 97 -18.07 -20.32 9.85
CA ALA A 97 -17.56 -20.16 8.48
C ALA A 97 -16.07 -19.82 8.46
N GLU A 98 -15.60 -18.95 9.38
CA GLU A 98 -14.19 -18.55 9.52
C GLU A 98 -13.30 -19.76 9.83
N PHE A 99 -13.69 -20.55 10.82
CA PHE A 99 -12.97 -21.77 11.19
C PHE A 99 -12.99 -22.82 10.09
N ALA A 100 -14.15 -23.08 9.48
CA ALA A 100 -14.28 -24.07 8.41
C ALA A 100 -13.42 -23.73 7.18
N VAL A 101 -13.35 -22.45 6.77
CA VAL A 101 -12.51 -22.01 5.65
C VAL A 101 -11.03 -22.17 5.98
N MET A 102 -10.60 -21.86 7.22
CA MET A 102 -9.24 -22.10 7.66
C MET A 102 -8.87 -23.59 7.63
N CYS A 103 -9.76 -24.48 8.11
CA CYS A 103 -9.56 -25.94 8.04
C CYS A 103 -9.41 -26.44 6.59
N ALA A 104 -10.02 -25.75 5.62
CA ALA A 104 -9.86 -26.01 4.19
C ALA A 104 -8.62 -25.33 3.57
N ALA A 105 -7.69 -24.81 4.39
CA ALA A 105 -6.50 -24.08 4.00
C ALA A 105 -6.80 -22.77 3.23
N GLY A 106 -7.99 -22.18 3.42
CA GLY A 106 -8.37 -20.89 2.85
C GLY A 106 -8.17 -19.72 3.85
N PHE A 107 -8.18 -18.49 3.34
CA PHE A 107 -8.13 -17.27 4.13
C PHE A 107 -9.52 -16.63 4.25
N PRO A 108 -10.20 -16.71 5.41
CA PRO A 108 -11.61 -16.34 5.58
C PRO A 108 -11.84 -14.85 5.89
N GLU A 109 -10.88 -14.16 6.48
CA GLU A 109 -11.06 -12.87 7.15
C GLU A 109 -11.77 -11.80 6.31
N PRO A 110 -11.42 -11.56 5.03
CA PRO A 110 -12.12 -10.53 4.26
C PRO A 110 -13.62 -10.76 4.15
N ARG A 111 -14.03 -12.03 4.05
CA ARG A 111 -15.45 -12.41 3.96
C ARG A 111 -16.18 -12.21 5.28
N THR A 112 -15.67 -12.83 6.35
CA THR A 112 -16.34 -12.86 7.65
C THR A 112 -16.32 -11.52 8.35
N PHE A 113 -15.24 -10.74 8.21
CA PHE A 113 -15.17 -9.35 8.66
C PHE A 113 -16.26 -8.50 7.99
N SER A 114 -16.39 -8.55 6.66
CA SER A 114 -17.38 -7.75 5.95
C SER A 114 -18.83 -8.10 6.37
N TRP A 115 -19.12 -9.34 6.74
CA TRP A 115 -20.44 -9.73 7.26
C TRP A 115 -20.70 -9.15 8.65
N ARG A 116 -19.69 -9.19 9.53
CA ARG A 116 -19.78 -8.61 10.89
C ARG A 116 -19.94 -7.09 10.81
N ALA A 117 -19.15 -6.42 9.96
CA ALA A 117 -19.23 -5.00 9.72
C ALA A 117 -20.61 -4.59 9.18
N ARG A 118 -21.17 -5.31 8.18
CA ARG A 118 -22.53 -5.05 7.68
C ARG A 118 -23.58 -5.16 8.79
N ARG A 119 -23.49 -6.20 9.62
CA ARG A 119 -24.43 -6.37 10.76
C ARG A 119 -24.33 -5.22 11.75
N TYR A 120 -23.12 -4.76 12.07
CA TYR A 120 -22.90 -3.60 12.93
C TYR A 120 -23.49 -2.32 12.33
N LEU A 121 -23.22 -2.07 11.05
CA LEU A 121 -23.72 -0.89 10.34
C LEU A 121 -25.27 -0.88 10.24
N ALA A 122 -25.89 -2.03 10.01
CA ALA A 122 -27.36 -2.14 9.99
C ALA A 122 -27.97 -1.74 11.34
N ALA A 123 -27.35 -2.14 12.44
CA ALA A 123 -27.82 -1.77 13.79
C ALA A 123 -27.50 -0.31 14.19
N ASN A 124 -26.58 0.36 13.48
CA ASN A 124 -26.07 1.70 13.81
C ASN A 124 -26.21 2.70 12.64
N ARG A 125 -27.24 2.52 11.80
CA ARG A 125 -27.46 3.32 10.57
C ARG A 125 -27.41 4.83 10.79
N HIS A 126 -27.93 5.30 11.91
CA HIS A 126 -28.02 6.71 12.26
C HIS A 126 -26.65 7.37 12.54
N ARG A 127 -25.60 6.59 12.76
CA ARG A 127 -24.27 7.09 13.13
C ARG A 127 -23.44 7.52 11.94
N PHE A 128 -23.72 7.00 10.75
CA PHE A 128 -22.85 7.14 9.58
C PHE A 128 -23.61 7.65 8.37
N ASP A 129 -22.91 8.40 7.52
CA ASP A 129 -23.41 8.89 6.23
C ASP A 129 -22.85 8.05 5.07
N LEU A 130 -21.65 7.47 5.25
CA LEU A 130 -20.90 6.77 4.21
C LEU A 130 -20.05 5.64 4.78
N VAL A 131 -19.84 4.61 3.97
CA VAL A 131 -18.92 3.51 4.25
C VAL A 131 -17.70 3.63 3.34
N HIS A 132 -16.49 3.57 3.94
CA HIS A 132 -15.23 3.46 3.20
C HIS A 132 -14.56 2.12 3.51
N ASP A 133 -14.38 1.28 2.50
CA ASP A 133 -13.70 -0.01 2.61
C ASP A 133 -12.20 0.11 2.26
N ASN A 134 -11.32 -0.22 3.19
CA ASN A 134 -9.87 -0.26 2.93
C ASN A 134 -9.45 -1.66 2.47
N GLN A 135 -9.71 -1.95 1.19
CA GLN A 135 -9.30 -3.18 0.49
C GLN A 135 -9.72 -4.50 1.15
N CYS A 136 -10.81 -4.52 1.93
CA CYS A 136 -11.38 -5.78 2.39
C CYS A 136 -12.02 -6.53 1.21
N LEU A 137 -12.81 -5.83 0.39
CA LEU A 137 -13.52 -6.36 -0.78
C LEU A 137 -14.31 -7.63 -0.47
N GLY A 138 -14.82 -7.73 0.74
CA GLY A 138 -15.62 -8.86 1.19
C GLY A 138 -17.05 -8.81 0.66
N SER A 139 -17.72 -9.96 0.58
CA SER A 139 -19.08 -10.07 0.03
C SER A 139 -20.14 -9.26 0.80
N GLY A 140 -19.88 -8.92 2.07
CA GLY A 140 -20.73 -8.04 2.86
C GLY A 140 -20.90 -6.63 2.26
N LEU A 141 -19.92 -6.14 1.48
CA LEU A 141 -20.00 -4.84 0.80
C LEU A 141 -21.16 -4.79 -0.20
N LEU A 142 -21.40 -5.90 -0.93
CA LEU A 142 -22.55 -5.96 -1.83
C LEU A 142 -23.88 -5.86 -1.07
N GLY A 143 -23.94 -6.52 0.10
CA GLY A 143 -25.09 -6.36 0.98
C GLY A 143 -25.24 -4.94 1.53
N MET A 144 -24.16 -4.23 1.85
CA MET A 144 -24.21 -2.82 2.26
C MET A 144 -24.76 -1.93 1.14
N LEU A 145 -24.38 -2.18 -0.13
CA LEU A 145 -24.95 -1.48 -1.29
C LEU A 145 -26.44 -1.76 -1.44
N ASP A 146 -26.89 -3.01 -1.23
CA ASP A 146 -28.31 -3.38 -1.26
C ASP A 146 -29.09 -2.72 -0.10
N ASP A 147 -28.45 -2.56 1.05
CA ASP A 147 -29.01 -1.83 2.21
C ASP A 147 -29.04 -0.31 1.98
N GLY A 148 -28.60 0.17 0.82
CA GLY A 148 -28.58 1.58 0.43
C GLY A 148 -27.49 2.41 1.10
N TRP A 149 -26.30 1.85 1.36
CA TRP A 149 -25.16 2.63 1.83
C TRP A 149 -24.42 3.30 0.67
N PRO A 150 -24.13 4.62 0.74
CA PRO A 150 -23.07 5.21 -0.07
C PRO A 150 -21.74 4.55 0.29
N LEU A 151 -21.01 4.05 -0.73
CA LEU A 151 -19.81 3.26 -0.50
C LEU A 151 -18.66 3.67 -1.44
N VAL A 152 -17.50 3.89 -0.84
CA VAL A 152 -16.21 4.07 -1.51
C VAL A 152 -15.29 2.92 -1.08
N ALA A 153 -14.48 2.40 -1.98
CA ALA A 153 -13.46 1.43 -1.61
C ALA A 153 -12.07 1.89 -2.09
N THR A 154 -11.07 1.84 -1.22
CA THR A 154 -9.68 1.97 -1.64
C THR A 154 -9.13 0.60 -2.00
N ILE A 155 -8.49 0.49 -3.17
CA ILE A 155 -7.73 -0.68 -3.62
C ILE A 155 -6.30 -0.23 -3.90
N HIS A 156 -5.36 -0.64 -3.04
CA HIS A 156 -3.96 -0.23 -3.14
C HIS A 156 -3.23 -0.91 -4.31
N HIS A 157 -3.44 -2.21 -4.45
CA HIS A 157 -2.96 -3.03 -5.56
C HIS A 157 -3.77 -4.33 -5.66
N PRO A 158 -3.80 -5.00 -6.81
CA PRO A 158 -4.49 -6.27 -6.92
C PRO A 158 -3.66 -7.39 -6.29
N ILE A 159 -4.19 -8.05 -5.25
CA ILE A 159 -3.55 -9.19 -4.54
C ILE A 159 -3.33 -10.40 -5.48
N THR A 160 -3.89 -10.37 -6.67
CA THR A 160 -3.61 -11.36 -7.73
C THR A 160 -2.13 -11.37 -8.13
N VAL A 161 -1.43 -10.23 -8.05
CA VAL A 161 0.03 -10.13 -8.26
C VAL A 161 0.78 -10.97 -7.22
N ASP A 162 0.38 -10.82 -5.94
CA ASP A 162 1.00 -11.59 -4.84
C ASP A 162 0.80 -13.08 -5.04
N ARG A 163 -0.41 -13.50 -5.49
CA ARG A 163 -0.69 -14.90 -5.82
C ARG A 163 0.17 -15.40 -6.97
N GLU A 164 0.28 -14.65 -8.07
CA GLU A 164 1.11 -15.03 -9.22
C GLU A 164 2.55 -15.27 -8.79
N LEU A 165 3.10 -14.38 -7.99
CA LEU A 165 4.46 -14.51 -7.46
C LEU A 165 4.60 -15.69 -6.49
N ALA A 166 3.65 -15.88 -5.58
CA ALA A 166 3.65 -17.01 -4.66
C ALA A 166 3.62 -18.36 -5.40
N LEU A 167 2.82 -18.44 -6.46
CA LEU A 167 2.73 -19.65 -7.30
C LEU A 167 3.98 -19.88 -8.17
N ALA A 168 4.61 -18.80 -8.66
CA ALA A 168 5.86 -18.89 -9.43
C ALA A 168 7.05 -19.38 -8.58
N HIS A 169 7.03 -19.10 -7.27
CA HIS A 169 8.08 -19.49 -6.33
C HIS A 169 7.74 -20.74 -5.49
N ALA A 170 6.63 -21.42 -5.78
CA ALA A 170 6.27 -22.66 -5.09
C ALA A 170 7.19 -23.82 -5.56
N GLU A 171 7.97 -24.36 -4.62
CA GLU A 171 9.00 -25.37 -4.88
C GLU A 171 8.40 -26.76 -5.22
N ASP A 172 7.20 -27.03 -4.78
CA ASP A 172 6.52 -28.32 -4.99
C ASP A 172 5.01 -28.18 -5.22
N LEU A 173 4.38 -29.26 -5.70
CA LEU A 173 2.96 -29.32 -6.01
C LEU A 173 2.08 -29.09 -4.76
N ARG A 174 2.50 -29.58 -3.60
CA ARG A 174 1.76 -29.44 -2.33
C ARG A 174 1.69 -27.98 -1.89
N ARG A 175 2.84 -27.28 -1.94
CA ARG A 175 2.91 -25.84 -1.66
C ARG A 175 2.08 -25.05 -2.66
N ARG A 176 2.15 -25.40 -3.95
CA ARG A 176 1.35 -24.74 -5.00
C ARG A 176 -0.16 -24.89 -4.76
N LEU A 177 -0.63 -26.10 -4.41
CA LEU A 177 -2.04 -26.33 -4.06
C LEU A 177 -2.46 -25.59 -2.78
N GLY A 178 -1.57 -25.54 -1.77
CA GLY A 178 -1.79 -24.75 -0.56
C GLY A 178 -1.96 -23.26 -0.88
N GLN A 179 -1.10 -22.69 -1.72
CA GLN A 179 -1.19 -21.29 -2.16
C GLN A 179 -2.49 -21.04 -2.96
N GLN A 180 -2.89 -21.93 -3.86
CA GLN A 180 -4.15 -21.77 -4.59
C GLN A 180 -5.35 -21.72 -3.65
N ARG A 181 -5.39 -22.58 -2.62
CA ARG A 181 -6.46 -22.57 -1.61
C ARG A 181 -6.42 -21.33 -0.75
N TRP A 182 -5.25 -20.93 -0.29
CA TRP A 182 -5.04 -19.70 0.49
C TRP A 182 -5.61 -18.48 -0.23
N PHE A 183 -5.29 -18.31 -1.50
CA PHE A 183 -5.78 -17.20 -2.33
C PHE A 183 -7.19 -17.43 -2.91
N GLY A 184 -7.92 -18.45 -2.48
CA GLY A 184 -9.28 -18.76 -2.97
C GLY A 184 -10.30 -17.63 -2.77
N PHE A 185 -10.06 -16.73 -1.80
CA PHE A 185 -10.89 -15.55 -1.56
C PHE A 185 -10.85 -14.50 -2.70
N LEU A 186 -9.82 -14.52 -3.55
CA LEU A 186 -9.67 -13.56 -4.65
C LEU A 186 -10.85 -13.61 -5.64
N GLY A 187 -11.42 -14.78 -5.90
CA GLY A 187 -12.62 -14.88 -6.75
C GLY A 187 -13.81 -14.08 -6.20
N MET A 188 -13.95 -14.01 -4.86
CA MET A 188 -14.93 -13.16 -4.20
C MET A 188 -14.56 -11.68 -4.33
N GLN A 189 -13.30 -11.31 -4.04
CA GLN A 189 -12.86 -9.91 -4.15
C GLN A 189 -13.02 -9.36 -5.56
N MET A 190 -12.65 -10.12 -6.59
CA MET A 190 -12.86 -9.75 -7.99
C MET A 190 -14.34 -9.53 -8.33
N ARG A 191 -15.24 -10.41 -7.81
CA ARG A 191 -16.70 -10.27 -8.02
C ARG A 191 -17.23 -9.01 -7.34
N VAL A 192 -16.79 -8.73 -6.12
CA VAL A 192 -17.18 -7.53 -5.37
C VAL A 192 -16.66 -6.27 -6.05
N ALA A 193 -15.36 -6.20 -6.33
CA ALA A 193 -14.72 -5.02 -6.92
C ALA A 193 -15.40 -4.57 -8.23
N ARG A 194 -15.79 -5.52 -9.09
CA ARG A 194 -16.49 -5.25 -10.36
C ARG A 194 -17.84 -4.56 -10.20
N GLN A 195 -18.46 -4.66 -9.04
CA GLN A 195 -19.79 -4.14 -8.75
C GLN A 195 -19.77 -2.86 -7.90
N LEU A 196 -18.60 -2.45 -7.42
CA LEU A 196 -18.47 -1.21 -6.65
C LEU A 196 -18.79 0.01 -7.52
N PRO A 197 -19.54 0.99 -6.99
CA PRO A 197 -19.86 2.21 -7.71
C PRO A 197 -18.66 3.15 -7.83
N ARG A 198 -17.77 3.18 -6.83
CA ARG A 198 -16.63 4.10 -6.76
C ARG A 198 -15.44 3.44 -6.07
N VAL A 199 -14.28 3.56 -6.71
CA VAL A 199 -13.01 3.00 -6.23
C VAL A 199 -11.95 4.09 -6.21
N VAL A 200 -11.19 4.16 -5.14
CA VAL A 200 -9.96 4.94 -5.02
C VAL A 200 -8.77 4.00 -5.19
N THR A 201 -7.76 4.43 -5.91
CA THR A 201 -6.48 3.72 -6.00
C THR A 201 -5.32 4.69 -5.89
N VAL A 202 -4.10 4.18 -5.73
CA VAL A 202 -2.95 4.97 -5.27
C VAL A 202 -2.04 5.46 -6.40
N SER A 203 -2.19 4.90 -7.62
CA SER A 203 -1.37 5.24 -8.79
C SER A 203 -2.08 4.86 -10.10
N GLU A 204 -1.66 5.39 -11.24
CA GLU A 204 -2.15 5.00 -12.56
C GLU A 204 -1.72 3.57 -12.92
N SER A 205 -0.53 3.16 -12.48
CA SER A 205 -0.07 1.78 -12.59
C SER A 205 -1.03 0.82 -11.86
N SER A 206 -1.36 1.11 -10.60
CA SER A 206 -2.34 0.32 -9.84
C SER A 206 -3.73 0.34 -10.50
N ARG A 207 -4.17 1.49 -11.03
CA ARG A 207 -5.44 1.60 -11.77
C ARG A 207 -5.48 0.67 -12.97
N THR A 208 -4.40 0.64 -13.76
CA THR A 208 -4.25 -0.25 -14.92
C THR A 208 -4.27 -1.72 -14.51
N ASP A 209 -3.55 -2.08 -13.45
CA ASP A 209 -3.50 -3.45 -12.96
C ASP A 209 -4.83 -3.90 -12.32
N ILE A 210 -5.50 -3.03 -11.58
CA ILE A 210 -6.83 -3.30 -11.01
C ILE A 210 -7.85 -3.52 -12.13
N ALA A 211 -7.82 -2.70 -13.18
CA ALA A 211 -8.67 -2.90 -14.34
C ALA A 211 -8.40 -4.25 -15.02
N GLY A 212 -7.13 -4.55 -15.30
CA GLY A 212 -6.72 -5.77 -16.00
C GLY A 212 -6.95 -7.05 -15.21
N GLN A 213 -6.63 -7.04 -13.92
CA GLN A 213 -6.64 -8.26 -13.10
C GLN A 213 -7.96 -8.47 -12.34
N LEU A 214 -8.51 -7.42 -11.76
CA LEU A 214 -9.78 -7.52 -11.05
C LEU A 214 -10.98 -7.29 -11.98
N GLY A 215 -10.78 -6.64 -13.12
CA GLY A 215 -11.83 -6.30 -14.07
C GLY A 215 -12.73 -5.18 -13.58
N VAL A 216 -12.18 -4.21 -12.85
CA VAL A 216 -12.88 -2.99 -12.43
C VAL A 216 -12.85 -2.00 -13.59
N ASP A 217 -13.99 -1.34 -13.84
CA ASP A 217 -14.09 -0.31 -14.87
C ASP A 217 -13.20 0.90 -14.52
N PRO A 218 -12.22 1.27 -15.37
CA PRO A 218 -11.36 2.42 -15.15
C PRO A 218 -12.11 3.73 -14.90
N GLY A 219 -13.30 3.90 -15.51
CA GLY A 219 -14.14 5.08 -15.32
C GLY A 219 -14.73 5.23 -13.91
N ARG A 220 -14.64 4.19 -13.07
CA ARG A 220 -15.08 4.21 -11.67
C ARG A 220 -13.92 4.36 -10.69
N MET A 221 -12.68 4.43 -11.19
CA MET A 221 -11.48 4.54 -10.39
C MET A 221 -10.92 5.96 -10.44
N THR A 222 -10.64 6.52 -9.27
CA THR A 222 -9.93 7.79 -9.10
C THR A 222 -8.59 7.51 -8.45
N VAL A 223 -7.51 8.09 -8.99
CA VAL A 223 -6.18 8.00 -8.38
C VAL A 223 -6.04 9.08 -7.32
N VAL A 224 -5.79 8.65 -6.10
CA VAL A 224 -5.46 9.50 -4.96
C VAL A 224 -4.17 8.99 -4.36
N PRO A 225 -3.02 9.63 -4.63
CA PRO A 225 -1.72 9.18 -4.14
C PRO A 225 -1.67 9.12 -2.62
N VAL A 226 -0.85 8.20 -2.10
CA VAL A 226 -0.59 8.07 -0.66
C VAL A 226 0.39 9.16 -0.20
N GLY A 227 0.17 9.69 0.99
CA GLY A 227 1.05 10.65 1.63
C GLY A 227 2.16 10.02 2.46
N VAL A 228 3.10 10.86 2.89
CA VAL A 228 4.09 10.57 3.93
C VAL A 228 3.95 11.59 5.06
N ASP A 229 4.28 11.19 6.28
CA ASP A 229 4.36 12.12 7.40
C ASP A 229 5.66 12.93 7.32
N HIS A 230 5.60 14.05 6.62
CA HIS A 230 6.76 14.93 6.40
C HIS A 230 7.20 15.70 7.66
N SER A 231 6.49 15.59 8.78
CA SER A 231 6.93 16.10 10.08
C SER A 231 7.92 15.14 10.74
N VAL A 232 7.80 13.85 10.49
CA VAL A 232 8.70 12.78 10.93
C VAL A 232 9.80 12.57 9.90
N PHE A 233 9.42 12.27 8.63
CA PHE A 233 10.34 12.06 7.51
C PHE A 233 10.80 13.43 6.95
N ARG A 234 11.91 13.91 7.48
CA ARG A 234 12.48 15.22 7.12
C ARG A 234 14.00 15.19 7.23
N PRO A 235 14.71 16.11 6.56
CA PRO A 235 16.14 16.27 6.75
C PRO A 235 16.48 16.53 8.23
N ARG A 236 17.56 15.91 8.70
CA ARG A 236 18.07 16.05 10.07
C ARG A 236 19.49 16.59 10.02
N PRO A 237 19.69 17.92 10.07
CA PRO A 237 21.01 18.54 9.98
C PRO A 237 21.96 18.14 11.13
N ASP A 238 21.40 17.71 12.25
CA ASP A 238 22.09 17.19 13.42
C ASP A 238 22.65 15.76 13.22
N ARG A 239 22.23 15.06 12.16
CA ARG A 239 22.69 13.74 11.79
C ARG A 239 23.44 13.77 10.47
N PRO A 240 24.79 13.82 10.47
CA PRO A 240 25.58 13.81 9.25
C PRO A 240 25.42 12.49 8.50
N ARG A 241 25.46 12.55 7.18
CA ARG A 241 25.49 11.35 6.35
C ARG A 241 26.78 10.58 6.58
N VAL A 242 26.66 9.26 6.68
CA VAL A 242 27.78 8.35 6.80
C VAL A 242 28.26 7.98 5.41
N PRO A 243 29.53 8.28 5.05
CA PRO A 243 30.07 7.94 3.74
C PRO A 243 29.91 6.44 3.41
N GLY A 244 29.52 6.12 2.21
CA GLY A 244 29.32 4.76 1.75
C GLY A 244 28.05 4.08 2.29
N ARG A 245 27.23 4.73 3.12
CA ARG A 245 26.01 4.11 3.67
C ARG A 245 24.87 4.09 2.66
N ILE A 246 24.46 2.89 2.29
CA ILE A 246 23.34 2.58 1.39
C ILE A 246 22.17 2.12 2.25
N MET A 247 21.01 2.75 2.13
CA MET A 247 19.80 2.40 2.88
C MET A 247 18.77 1.74 1.97
N VAL A 248 18.18 0.62 2.42
CA VAL A 248 17.08 -0.05 1.72
C VAL A 248 16.02 -0.53 2.71
N THR A 249 14.76 -0.25 2.41
CA THR A 249 13.62 -0.79 3.16
C THR A 249 13.06 -1.99 2.41
N SER A 250 13.23 -3.18 3.00
CA SER A 250 12.79 -4.45 2.42
C SER A 250 12.19 -5.35 3.48
N SER A 251 10.91 -5.60 3.41
CA SER A 251 10.23 -6.57 4.30
C SER A 251 10.61 -8.00 3.89
N SER A 252 11.62 -8.56 4.56
CA SER A 252 12.02 -9.98 4.44
C SER A 252 12.34 -10.50 3.01
N ASP A 253 12.45 -11.82 2.85
CA ASP A 253 12.74 -12.54 1.60
C ASP A 253 11.64 -12.45 0.51
N VAL A 254 10.97 -11.31 0.36
CA VAL A 254 9.99 -11.11 -0.69
C VAL A 254 10.72 -10.79 -2.00
N PRO A 255 10.70 -11.67 -3.00
CA PRO A 255 11.45 -11.49 -4.25
C PRO A 255 11.12 -10.16 -4.96
N MET A 256 9.86 -9.72 -4.83
CA MET A 256 9.37 -8.46 -5.43
C MET A 256 10.12 -7.22 -4.93
N LYS A 257 10.72 -7.27 -3.73
CA LYS A 257 11.47 -6.13 -3.17
C LYS A 257 12.90 -5.99 -3.73
N GLY A 258 13.36 -6.92 -4.57
CA GLY A 258 14.58 -6.80 -5.36
C GLY A 258 15.89 -6.73 -4.55
N LEU A 259 15.91 -7.23 -3.30
CA LEU A 259 17.09 -7.15 -2.45
C LEU A 259 18.26 -7.96 -3.01
N VAL A 260 18.03 -9.14 -3.60
CA VAL A 260 19.10 -9.96 -4.20
C VAL A 260 19.81 -9.24 -5.35
N PRO A 261 19.14 -8.64 -6.36
CA PRO A 261 19.80 -7.78 -7.35
C PRO A 261 20.62 -6.64 -6.74
N LEU A 262 20.12 -6.00 -5.68
CA LEU A 262 20.85 -4.96 -4.97
C LEU A 262 22.14 -5.51 -4.33
N LEU A 263 22.09 -6.68 -3.68
CA LEU A 263 23.31 -7.31 -3.11
C LEU A 263 24.37 -7.61 -4.17
N HIS A 264 23.96 -8.07 -5.36
CA HIS A 264 24.90 -8.25 -6.49
C HIS A 264 25.50 -6.91 -6.95
N ALA A 265 24.71 -5.82 -6.98
CA ALA A 265 25.21 -4.49 -7.29
C ALA A 265 26.21 -3.99 -6.23
N VAL A 266 25.88 -4.16 -4.95
CA VAL A 266 26.75 -3.79 -3.82
C VAL A 266 28.07 -4.59 -3.86
N ALA A 267 28.04 -5.88 -4.17
CA ALA A 267 29.25 -6.70 -4.29
C ALA A 267 30.24 -6.13 -5.32
N LYS A 268 29.74 -5.47 -6.39
CA LYS A 268 30.56 -4.79 -7.39
C LYS A 268 31.10 -3.46 -6.89
N VAL A 269 30.23 -2.62 -6.28
CA VAL A 269 30.63 -1.29 -5.79
C VAL A 269 31.67 -1.41 -4.68
N ARG A 270 31.56 -2.42 -3.80
CA ARG A 270 32.50 -2.62 -2.67
C ARG A 270 33.92 -3.00 -3.11
N THR A 271 34.14 -3.41 -4.35
CA THR A 271 35.52 -3.66 -4.84
C THR A 271 36.30 -2.35 -5.08
N GLU A 272 35.62 -1.22 -5.11
CA GLU A 272 36.16 0.10 -5.46
C GLU A 272 36.16 1.08 -4.27
N ARG A 273 35.28 0.84 -3.29
CA ARG A 273 35.11 1.71 -2.12
C ARG A 273 34.51 0.98 -0.93
N ASP A 274 34.71 1.54 0.26
CA ASP A 274 34.02 1.08 1.46
C ASP A 274 32.53 1.42 1.38
N VAL A 275 31.67 0.44 1.67
CA VAL A 275 30.22 0.58 1.72
C VAL A 275 29.62 -0.14 2.92
N GLU A 276 28.57 0.42 3.47
CA GLU A 276 27.69 -0.23 4.46
C GLU A 276 26.26 -0.27 3.90
N VAL A 277 25.60 -1.43 3.97
CA VAL A 277 24.21 -1.57 3.57
C VAL A 277 23.34 -1.74 4.80
N VAL A 278 22.45 -0.78 5.05
CA VAL A 278 21.44 -0.86 6.12
C VAL A 278 20.15 -1.36 5.51
N VAL A 279 19.75 -2.57 5.86
CA VAL A 279 18.49 -3.20 5.43
C VAL A 279 17.46 -3.10 6.54
N ILE A 280 16.37 -2.37 6.31
CA ILE A 280 15.22 -2.40 7.21
C ILE A 280 14.37 -3.61 6.87
N GLY A 281 14.46 -4.63 7.72
CA GLY A 281 13.85 -5.93 7.56
C GLY A 281 14.77 -7.02 8.04
N HIS A 282 14.26 -8.24 8.10
CA HIS A 282 15.04 -9.40 8.54
C HIS A 282 14.96 -10.52 7.52
N PRO A 283 16.08 -10.90 6.88
CA PRO A 283 16.12 -12.07 6.03
C PRO A 283 15.77 -13.33 6.83
N ARG A 284 15.11 -14.29 6.20
CA ARG A 284 14.89 -15.60 6.82
C ARG A 284 16.22 -16.34 6.89
N PRO A 285 16.56 -16.95 8.03
CA PRO A 285 17.73 -17.84 8.11
C PRO A 285 17.66 -18.94 7.02
N GLY A 286 18.72 -19.09 6.23
CA GLY A 286 18.75 -19.99 5.08
C GLY A 286 17.87 -19.59 3.89
N GLY A 287 17.27 -18.40 3.92
CA GLY A 287 16.48 -17.83 2.82
C GLY A 287 17.35 -17.39 1.64
N ARG A 288 16.70 -16.86 0.60
CA ARG A 288 17.40 -16.42 -0.64
C ARG A 288 18.36 -15.26 -0.38
N VAL A 289 17.94 -14.31 0.44
CA VAL A 289 18.72 -13.12 0.80
C VAL A 289 19.91 -13.52 1.67
N ASP A 290 19.69 -14.37 2.69
CA ASP A 290 20.72 -14.86 3.60
C ASP A 290 21.82 -15.63 2.84
N ARG A 291 21.41 -16.50 1.91
CA ARG A 291 22.35 -17.20 1.01
C ARG A 291 23.13 -16.24 0.11
N ALA A 292 22.46 -15.26 -0.49
CA ALA A 292 23.12 -14.28 -1.34
C ALA A 292 24.16 -13.44 -0.56
N ILE A 293 23.86 -13.04 0.69
CA ILE A 293 24.82 -12.35 1.57
C ILE A 293 26.07 -13.22 1.80
N ALA A 294 25.88 -14.53 2.09
CA ALA A 294 26.96 -15.45 2.34
C ALA A 294 27.78 -15.72 1.07
N GLU A 295 27.14 -16.04 -0.05
CA GLU A 295 27.78 -16.35 -1.35
C GLU A 295 28.59 -15.17 -1.89
N LEU A 296 28.09 -13.93 -1.70
CA LEU A 296 28.77 -12.71 -2.13
C LEU A 296 29.78 -12.16 -1.09
N GLY A 297 29.91 -12.81 0.07
CA GLY A 297 30.80 -12.39 1.14
C GLY A 297 30.44 -11.04 1.73
N LEU A 298 29.15 -10.67 1.76
CA LEU A 298 28.67 -9.34 2.20
C LEU A 298 28.34 -9.26 3.69
N GLY A 299 28.50 -10.35 4.45
CA GLY A 299 28.22 -10.37 5.90
C GLY A 299 28.81 -9.20 6.68
N PRO A 300 30.08 -8.79 6.46
CA PRO A 300 30.70 -7.67 7.19
C PRO A 300 30.11 -6.28 6.87
N VAL A 301 29.41 -6.11 5.74
CA VAL A 301 28.94 -4.81 5.25
C VAL A 301 27.42 -4.67 5.24
N VAL A 302 26.67 -5.77 5.44
CA VAL A 302 25.21 -5.76 5.49
C VAL A 302 24.74 -5.80 6.94
N ARG A 303 24.02 -4.77 7.37
CA ARG A 303 23.40 -4.67 8.68
C ARG A 303 21.88 -4.67 8.55
N CYS A 304 21.21 -5.67 9.12
CA CYS A 304 19.76 -5.77 9.15
C CYS A 304 19.22 -5.14 10.45
N VAL A 305 18.18 -4.33 10.33
CA VAL A 305 17.53 -3.63 11.44
C VAL A 305 16.03 -3.90 11.40
N THR A 306 15.44 -4.22 12.57
CA THR A 306 14.01 -4.50 12.70
C THR A 306 13.43 -3.80 13.91
N GLY A 307 12.11 -3.64 13.93
CA GLY A 307 11.40 -3.08 15.09
C GLY A 307 11.65 -1.59 15.32
N VAL A 308 12.10 -0.87 14.28
CA VAL A 308 12.32 0.58 14.35
C VAL A 308 10.99 1.35 14.34
N SER A 309 10.94 2.42 15.11
CA SER A 309 9.89 3.42 15.02
C SER A 309 10.06 4.29 13.76
N ASP A 310 9.01 5.03 13.39
CA ASP A 310 9.09 5.96 12.25
C ASP A 310 10.18 7.01 12.44
N ASP A 311 10.39 7.48 13.70
CA ASP A 311 11.45 8.44 14.01
C ASP A 311 12.86 7.86 13.84
N GLU A 312 13.07 6.61 14.28
CA GLU A 312 14.32 5.89 14.07
C GLU A 312 14.55 5.60 12.59
N LEU A 313 13.50 5.21 11.85
CA LEU A 313 13.56 4.99 10.41
C LEU A 313 13.95 6.28 9.67
N ALA A 314 13.33 7.40 10.01
CA ALA A 314 13.69 8.71 9.47
C ALA A 314 15.14 9.11 9.79
N GLY A 315 15.62 8.75 10.99
CA GLY A 315 17.03 8.91 11.39
C GLY A 315 17.99 8.12 10.50
N LEU A 316 17.66 6.85 10.25
CA LEU A 316 18.46 5.98 9.37
C LEU A 316 18.48 6.49 7.93
N TYR A 317 17.35 7.00 7.41
CA TYR A 317 17.34 7.69 6.11
C TYR A 317 18.25 8.92 6.12
N ALA A 318 18.17 9.78 7.15
CA ALA A 318 18.98 11.00 7.22
C ALA A 318 20.49 10.70 7.21
N GLU A 319 20.92 9.61 7.84
CA GLU A 319 22.32 9.16 7.89
C GLU A 319 22.79 8.46 6.60
N ALA A 320 21.89 8.07 5.70
CA ALA A 320 22.25 7.39 4.46
C ALA A 320 22.85 8.37 3.44
N GLU A 321 23.93 7.98 2.78
CA GLU A 321 24.47 8.71 1.64
C GLU A 321 23.59 8.54 0.40
N VAL A 322 22.99 7.35 0.24
CA VAL A 322 22.03 7.03 -0.80
C VAL A 322 20.96 6.05 -0.30
N ALA A 323 19.71 6.30 -0.67
CA ALA A 323 18.63 5.33 -0.49
C ALA A 323 18.40 4.55 -1.79
N VAL A 324 18.01 3.27 -1.66
CA VAL A 324 17.71 2.42 -2.82
C VAL A 324 16.33 1.80 -2.70
N VAL A 325 15.56 1.86 -3.78
CA VAL A 325 14.30 1.12 -3.94
C VAL A 325 14.46 0.18 -5.13
N PRO A 326 14.99 -1.05 -4.89
CA PRO A 326 15.33 -1.98 -5.96
C PRO A 326 14.15 -2.86 -6.38
N SER A 327 12.94 -2.51 -5.99
CA SER A 327 11.73 -3.32 -6.16
C SER A 327 11.47 -3.68 -7.62
N LEU A 328 11.06 -4.93 -7.86
CA LEU A 328 10.64 -5.38 -9.19
C LEU A 328 9.27 -4.81 -9.58
N TYR A 329 8.45 -4.51 -8.60
CA TYR A 329 7.13 -3.89 -8.76
C TYR A 329 6.69 -3.22 -7.45
N GLU A 330 6.08 -2.04 -7.57
CA GLU A 330 5.40 -1.34 -6.47
C GLU A 330 4.06 -0.78 -6.97
N GLY A 331 3.04 -0.89 -6.13
CA GLY A 331 1.75 -0.22 -6.39
C GLY A 331 1.81 1.29 -6.14
N PHE A 332 2.73 1.75 -5.27
CA PHE A 332 3.01 3.16 -4.99
C PHE A 332 4.49 3.38 -4.64
N SER A 333 4.99 2.82 -3.59
CA SER A 333 6.32 2.93 -2.99
C SER A 333 6.44 3.99 -1.89
N LEU A 334 5.96 3.62 -0.70
CA LEU A 334 6.22 4.42 0.51
C LEU A 334 7.72 4.65 0.77
N PRO A 335 8.61 3.64 0.63
CA PRO A 335 10.04 3.84 0.82
C PRO A 335 10.64 4.94 -0.07
N ALA A 336 10.14 5.11 -1.30
CA ALA A 336 10.62 6.15 -2.19
C ALA A 336 10.22 7.56 -1.68
N VAL A 337 8.96 7.73 -1.26
CA VAL A 337 8.51 9.03 -0.73
C VAL A 337 9.13 9.34 0.63
N GLU A 338 9.39 8.34 1.48
CA GLU A 338 10.08 8.51 2.76
C GLU A 338 11.53 8.98 2.57
N ALA A 339 12.29 8.32 1.70
CA ALA A 339 13.65 8.70 1.35
C ALA A 339 13.71 10.13 0.78
N MET A 340 12.83 10.43 -0.19
CA MET A 340 12.72 11.75 -0.80
C MET A 340 12.28 12.80 0.22
N ALA A 341 11.36 12.49 1.15
CA ALA A 341 10.95 13.40 2.22
C ALA A 341 12.12 13.75 3.15
N CYS A 342 13.01 12.80 3.43
CA CYS A 342 14.24 13.02 4.18
C CYS A 342 15.34 13.76 3.36
N GLY A 343 15.09 14.04 2.09
CA GLY A 343 16.07 14.72 1.21
C GLY A 343 17.27 13.84 0.87
N VAL A 344 17.13 12.50 0.92
CA VAL A 344 18.18 11.55 0.59
C VAL A 344 18.20 11.32 -0.93
N PRO A 345 19.37 11.31 -1.59
CA PRO A 345 19.46 10.90 -2.99
C PRO A 345 18.92 9.49 -3.17
N LEU A 346 18.14 9.27 -4.21
CA LEU A 346 17.44 8.00 -4.44
C LEU A 346 17.89 7.35 -5.74
N VAL A 347 18.23 6.06 -5.66
CA VAL A 347 18.32 5.16 -6.81
C VAL A 347 17.13 4.21 -6.74
N ALA A 348 16.34 4.11 -7.80
CA ALA A 348 15.14 3.30 -7.81
C ALA A 348 14.99 2.57 -9.16
N THR A 349 14.14 1.55 -9.19
CA THR A 349 13.80 0.87 -10.44
C THR A 349 12.63 1.53 -11.16
N THR A 350 12.38 1.12 -12.40
CA THR A 350 11.18 1.50 -13.15
C THR A 350 10.00 0.57 -12.86
N GLY A 351 10.02 -0.20 -11.77
CA GLY A 351 9.00 -1.21 -11.44
C GLY A 351 7.67 -0.62 -10.97
N GLY A 352 6.60 -0.87 -11.72
CA GLY A 352 5.24 -0.42 -11.36
C GLY A 352 5.09 1.09 -11.30
N ALA A 353 4.58 1.61 -10.19
CA ALA A 353 4.32 3.03 -9.98
C ALA A 353 5.54 3.88 -9.57
N ILE A 354 6.73 3.30 -9.41
CA ILE A 354 7.93 4.04 -8.98
C ILE A 354 8.18 5.28 -9.86
N PRO A 355 8.12 5.21 -11.21
CA PRO A 355 8.29 6.39 -12.06
C PRO A 355 7.23 7.47 -11.84
N GLU A 356 6.00 7.12 -11.47
CA GLU A 356 4.95 8.10 -11.14
C GLU A 356 5.28 8.86 -9.87
N VAL A 357 5.89 8.17 -8.90
CA VAL A 357 6.31 8.74 -7.62
C VAL A 357 7.53 9.64 -7.80
N VAL A 358 8.60 9.13 -8.43
CA VAL A 358 9.88 9.83 -8.49
C VAL A 358 10.03 10.75 -9.72
N GLY A 359 9.18 10.62 -10.74
CA GLY A 359 9.30 11.38 -11.99
C GLY A 359 10.32 10.79 -12.96
N THR A 360 10.86 11.64 -13.83
CA THR A 360 11.83 11.23 -14.85
C THR A 360 13.21 10.96 -14.22
N SER A 361 13.96 9.99 -14.76
CA SER A 361 15.31 9.68 -14.30
C SER A 361 16.24 10.90 -14.40
N GLY A 362 16.97 11.18 -13.32
CA GLY A 362 17.81 12.37 -13.19
C GLY A 362 17.08 13.60 -12.66
N GLU A 363 15.74 13.55 -12.51
CA GLU A 363 14.96 14.66 -11.94
C GLU A 363 15.01 14.62 -10.39
N THR A 364 14.53 13.57 -9.77
CA THR A 364 14.49 13.40 -8.30
C THR A 364 15.11 12.09 -7.82
N ALA A 365 15.39 11.17 -8.75
CA ALA A 365 16.05 9.90 -8.52
C ALA A 365 16.78 9.44 -9.79
N LEU A 366 17.72 8.51 -9.67
CA LEU A 366 18.20 7.75 -10.81
C LEU A 366 17.33 6.49 -10.96
N LEU A 367 16.79 6.29 -12.16
CA LEU A 367 15.96 5.14 -12.49
C LEU A 367 16.73 4.10 -13.30
N VAL A 368 16.58 2.83 -12.94
CA VAL A 368 17.20 1.67 -13.59
C VAL A 368 16.16 0.58 -13.88
N PRO A 369 16.40 -0.34 -14.83
CA PRO A 369 15.51 -1.47 -15.05
C PRO A 369 15.39 -2.37 -13.81
N PRO A 370 14.18 -2.93 -13.52
CA PRO A 370 13.99 -3.87 -12.42
C PRO A 370 14.86 -5.12 -12.59
N GLY A 371 15.54 -5.55 -11.52
CA GLY A 371 16.37 -6.77 -11.50
C GLY A 371 17.74 -6.60 -12.14
N ASP A 372 18.09 -5.46 -12.70
CA ASP A 372 19.39 -5.18 -13.35
C ASP A 372 20.43 -4.73 -12.32
N ALA A 373 21.24 -5.68 -11.85
CA ALA A 373 22.30 -5.41 -10.88
C ALA A 373 23.43 -4.54 -11.45
N GLU A 374 23.70 -4.58 -12.78
CA GLU A 374 24.72 -3.75 -13.42
C GLU A 374 24.28 -2.28 -13.45
N ALA A 375 23.05 -2.04 -13.89
CA ALA A 375 22.49 -0.70 -13.91
C ALA A 375 22.37 -0.11 -12.48
N LEU A 376 22.00 -0.94 -11.48
CA LEU A 376 22.01 -0.53 -10.06
C LEU A 376 23.41 -0.15 -9.59
N ALA A 377 24.45 -0.94 -9.90
CA ALA A 377 25.81 -0.65 -9.52
C ALA A 377 26.32 0.66 -10.19
N ALA A 378 26.02 0.85 -11.48
CA ALA A 378 26.38 2.07 -12.19
C ALA A 378 25.68 3.31 -11.60
N ALA A 379 24.39 3.23 -11.28
CA ALA A 379 23.66 4.32 -10.66
C ALA A 379 24.14 4.64 -9.24
N LEU A 380 24.48 3.62 -8.44
CA LEU A 380 25.08 3.80 -7.12
C LEU A 380 26.42 4.51 -7.20
N ARG A 381 27.36 4.06 -8.09
CA ARG A 381 28.63 4.74 -8.31
C ARG A 381 28.42 6.21 -8.63
N ARG A 382 27.54 6.47 -9.56
CA ARG A 382 27.27 7.84 -10.02
C ARG A 382 26.76 8.75 -8.90
N VAL A 383 25.86 8.28 -8.04
CA VAL A 383 25.38 9.07 -6.89
C VAL A 383 26.49 9.30 -5.86
N LEU A 384 27.31 8.27 -5.61
CA LEU A 384 28.40 8.32 -4.63
C LEU A 384 29.62 9.12 -5.13
N ASP A 385 29.84 9.23 -6.45
CA ASP A 385 30.95 9.97 -7.08
C ASP A 385 30.62 11.41 -7.40
N GLU A 386 29.33 11.76 -7.55
CA GLU A 386 28.86 13.09 -7.96
C GLU A 386 28.08 13.79 -6.83
N PRO A 387 28.74 14.41 -5.81
CA PRO A 387 28.03 15.02 -4.68
C PRO A 387 27.04 16.12 -5.08
N ALA A 388 27.33 16.87 -6.14
CA ALA A 388 26.42 17.91 -6.65
C ALA A 388 25.13 17.29 -7.24
N LEU A 389 25.22 16.17 -7.94
CA LEU A 389 24.07 15.41 -8.42
C LEU A 389 23.27 14.88 -7.23
N ALA A 390 23.95 14.24 -6.27
CA ALA A 390 23.34 13.68 -5.07
C ALA A 390 22.53 14.75 -4.30
N ALA A 391 23.13 15.91 -4.04
CA ALA A 391 22.47 17.03 -3.36
C ALA A 391 21.22 17.51 -4.15
N SER A 392 21.36 17.66 -5.47
CA SER A 392 20.28 18.11 -6.36
C SER A 392 19.09 17.11 -6.39
N LEU A 393 19.38 15.80 -6.46
CA LEU A 393 18.34 14.76 -6.41
C LEU A 393 17.57 14.79 -5.08
N GLY A 394 18.28 14.88 -3.96
CA GLY A 394 17.67 14.93 -2.62
C GLY A 394 16.78 16.16 -2.44
N GLU A 395 17.26 17.35 -2.82
CA GLU A 395 16.49 18.59 -2.71
C GLU A 395 15.23 18.59 -3.58
N ARG A 396 15.37 18.20 -4.84
CA ARG A 396 14.22 18.12 -5.77
C ARG A 396 13.23 17.02 -5.37
N GLY A 397 13.76 15.88 -4.86
CA GLY A 397 12.94 14.81 -4.33
C GLY A 397 12.05 15.31 -3.20
N ARG A 398 12.62 16.00 -2.21
CA ARG A 398 11.86 16.57 -1.10
C ARG A 398 10.81 17.59 -1.58
N ARG A 399 11.16 18.51 -2.47
CA ARG A 399 10.17 19.47 -3.02
C ARG A 399 8.99 18.75 -3.69
N ARG A 400 9.26 17.70 -4.46
CA ARG A 400 8.21 16.89 -5.09
C ARG A 400 7.28 16.25 -4.07
N VAL A 401 7.83 15.68 -2.99
CA VAL A 401 7.02 15.07 -1.92
C VAL A 401 6.14 16.11 -1.24
N LEU A 402 6.69 17.23 -0.82
CA LEU A 402 5.92 18.29 -0.14
C LEU A 402 4.81 18.90 -1.01
N GLY A 403 5.00 18.91 -2.33
CA GLY A 403 4.00 19.42 -3.27
C GLY A 403 2.93 18.43 -3.67
N ARG A 404 3.14 17.10 -3.47
CA ARG A 404 2.24 16.09 -4.05
C ARG A 404 1.86 14.92 -3.14
N PHE A 405 2.72 14.54 -2.20
CA PHE A 405 2.60 13.28 -1.45
C PHE A 405 2.50 13.54 0.06
N THR A 406 1.56 14.40 0.45
CA THR A 406 1.24 14.64 1.86
C THR A 406 -0.07 13.91 2.23
N TRP A 407 -0.18 13.49 3.49
CA TRP A 407 -1.42 12.88 3.97
C TRP A 407 -2.61 13.83 3.87
N ARG A 408 -2.36 15.13 4.00
CA ARG A 408 -3.39 16.16 3.78
C ARG A 408 -3.94 16.12 2.36
N ALA A 409 -3.09 16.00 1.36
CA ALA A 409 -3.51 15.89 -0.05
C ALA A 409 -4.29 14.58 -0.29
N THR A 410 -3.85 13.47 0.32
CA THR A 410 -4.57 12.17 0.28
C THR A 410 -5.96 12.31 0.89
N ALA A 411 -6.09 12.98 2.04
CA ALA A 411 -7.38 13.17 2.71
C ALA A 411 -8.32 14.07 1.92
N VAL A 412 -7.82 15.16 1.34
CA VAL A 412 -8.61 16.06 0.47
C VAL A 412 -9.15 15.29 -0.73
N GLY A 413 -8.29 14.59 -1.48
CA GLY A 413 -8.73 13.80 -2.63
C GLY A 413 -9.70 12.67 -2.26
N THR A 414 -9.54 12.08 -1.07
CA THR A 414 -10.48 11.06 -0.56
C THR A 414 -11.82 11.67 -0.17
N ALA A 415 -11.82 12.84 0.49
CA ALA A 415 -13.05 13.56 0.87
C ALA A 415 -13.85 13.99 -0.36
N GLU A 416 -13.20 14.41 -1.44
CA GLU A 416 -13.85 14.67 -2.74
C GLU A 416 -14.59 13.43 -3.26
N GLN A 417 -14.00 12.23 -3.09
CA GLN A 417 -14.68 10.99 -3.49
C GLN A 417 -15.85 10.64 -2.56
N TYR A 418 -15.80 11.02 -1.29
CA TYR A 418 -16.96 10.88 -0.38
C TYR A 418 -18.12 11.77 -0.81
N MET A 419 -17.85 13.03 -1.11
CA MET A 419 -18.88 13.95 -1.60
C MET A 419 -19.51 13.45 -2.91
N ALA A 420 -18.67 12.99 -3.84
CA ALA A 420 -19.15 12.44 -5.10
C ALA A 420 -19.96 11.14 -4.90
N ALA A 421 -19.61 10.28 -3.94
CA ALA A 421 -20.38 9.08 -3.60
C ALA A 421 -21.76 9.42 -3.00
N LEU A 422 -21.81 10.44 -2.14
CA LEU A 422 -23.07 10.93 -1.57
C LEU A 422 -23.95 11.57 -2.64
N ASP A 423 -23.39 12.32 -3.58
CA ASP A 423 -24.12 12.88 -4.72
C ASP A 423 -24.67 11.78 -5.65
N ASP A 424 -23.85 10.78 -5.98
CA ASP A 424 -24.28 9.63 -6.77
C ASP A 424 -25.42 8.89 -6.06
N HIS A 425 -25.32 8.74 -4.75
CA HIS A 425 -26.38 8.11 -3.95
C HIS A 425 -27.70 8.87 -4.00
N ARG A 426 -27.65 10.22 -3.81
CA ARG A 426 -28.84 11.10 -3.90
C ARG A 426 -29.51 11.05 -5.28
N ARG A 427 -28.72 10.81 -6.34
CA ARG A 427 -29.21 10.65 -7.72
C ARG A 427 -29.69 9.22 -8.04
N GLY A 428 -29.68 8.29 -7.08
CA GLY A 428 -30.01 6.88 -7.31
C GLY A 428 -28.91 6.08 -8.06
N LEU A 429 -27.72 6.65 -8.15
CA LEU A 429 -26.57 6.04 -8.85
C LEU A 429 -25.60 5.33 -7.90
N GLY A 430 -25.84 5.30 -6.59
CA GLY A 430 -24.94 4.73 -5.57
C GLY A 430 -25.02 3.22 -5.40
N GLY A 431 -25.92 2.53 -6.12
CA GLY A 431 -26.11 1.09 -6.00
C GLY A 431 -25.06 0.24 -6.72
N ARG A 432 -25.23 -1.08 -6.69
CA ARG A 432 -24.37 -2.02 -7.41
C ARG A 432 -24.30 -1.69 -8.90
N ARG A 433 -23.11 -1.74 -9.44
CA ARG A 433 -22.89 -1.57 -10.88
C ARG A 433 -22.89 -2.93 -11.61
N PRO A 434 -23.36 -2.99 -12.86
CA PRO A 434 -23.19 -4.18 -13.66
C PRO A 434 -21.70 -4.47 -13.86
N ALA A 435 -21.33 -5.76 -13.79
CA ALA A 435 -19.96 -6.16 -14.09
C ALA A 435 -19.65 -5.90 -15.57
N PRO A 436 -18.45 -5.39 -15.91
CA PRO A 436 -18.04 -5.20 -17.29
C PRO A 436 -18.10 -6.51 -18.09
N SER A 437 -18.34 -6.41 -19.41
CA SER A 437 -18.38 -7.58 -20.29
C SER A 437 -17.04 -8.34 -20.28
N SER A 438 -17.09 -9.61 -20.69
CA SER A 438 -15.87 -10.43 -20.79
C SER A 438 -14.88 -9.86 -21.80
N ALA A 439 -15.36 -9.28 -22.89
CA ALA A 439 -14.51 -8.64 -23.93
C ALA A 439 -13.75 -7.43 -23.37
N LEU A 440 -14.43 -6.53 -22.64
CA LEU A 440 -13.77 -5.37 -22.01
C LEU A 440 -12.74 -5.81 -20.98
N ARG A 441 -13.06 -6.81 -20.16
CA ARG A 441 -12.10 -7.34 -19.19
C ARG A 441 -10.87 -7.97 -19.85
N ALA A 442 -11.04 -8.66 -20.97
CA ALA A 442 -9.92 -9.21 -21.73
C ALA A 442 -9.02 -8.12 -22.31
N GLN A 443 -9.61 -7.05 -22.84
CA GLN A 443 -8.87 -5.88 -23.33
C GLN A 443 -8.04 -5.23 -22.20
N TRP A 444 -8.62 -4.99 -21.04
CA TRP A 444 -7.90 -4.41 -19.89
C TRP A 444 -6.80 -5.34 -19.37
N ALA A 445 -7.03 -6.65 -19.38
CA ALA A 445 -6.01 -7.63 -18.99
C ALA A 445 -4.80 -7.62 -19.94
N ASP A 446 -5.04 -7.46 -21.25
CA ASP A 446 -3.96 -7.33 -22.25
C ASP A 446 -3.18 -6.03 -22.04
N THR A 447 -3.87 -4.90 -21.83
CA THR A 447 -3.23 -3.61 -21.54
C THR A 447 -2.37 -3.68 -20.28
N SER A 448 -2.88 -4.22 -19.16
CA SER A 448 -2.13 -4.39 -17.92
C SER A 448 -0.89 -5.27 -18.11
N ARG A 449 -0.99 -6.33 -18.92
CA ARG A 449 0.15 -7.21 -19.23
C ARG A 449 1.23 -6.45 -19.98
N ARG A 450 0.89 -5.72 -21.05
CA ARG A 450 1.83 -4.93 -21.86
C ARG A 450 2.55 -3.86 -21.04
N VAL A 451 1.81 -3.14 -20.17
CA VAL A 451 2.41 -2.15 -19.28
C VAL A 451 3.43 -2.80 -18.36
N ARG A 452 3.16 -4.00 -17.81
CA ARG A 452 4.08 -4.71 -16.91
C ARG A 452 5.30 -5.29 -17.64
N THR A 453 5.16 -5.69 -18.91
CA THR A 453 6.27 -6.24 -19.71
C THR A 453 7.08 -5.16 -20.44
N GLY A 454 6.66 -3.89 -20.36
CA GLY A 454 7.33 -2.78 -21.08
C GLY A 454 7.07 -2.76 -22.58
N GLU A 455 6.14 -3.56 -23.10
CA GLU A 455 5.74 -3.56 -24.50
C GLU A 455 4.89 -2.32 -24.81
N ARG A 456 5.37 -1.42 -25.66
CA ARG A 456 4.60 -0.27 -26.15
C ARG A 456 3.56 -0.77 -27.17
N GLY A 457 2.27 -0.76 -26.77
CA GLY A 457 1.15 -0.93 -27.70
C GLY A 457 0.60 0.41 -28.18
N PRO A 458 -0.21 0.43 -29.25
CA PRO A 458 -0.91 1.65 -29.66
C PRO A 458 -1.83 2.13 -28.55
N ASP A 459 -1.90 3.44 -28.34
CA ASP A 459 -2.77 4.12 -27.36
C ASP A 459 -4.24 3.76 -27.60
N THR A 460 -4.74 2.76 -26.89
CA THR A 460 -6.11 2.23 -27.12
C THR A 460 -7.08 2.50 -25.96
N LEU A 461 -6.70 3.25 -24.94
CA LEU A 461 -7.62 3.55 -23.83
C LEU A 461 -8.14 4.99 -23.78
N GLY A 462 -7.79 5.85 -24.76
CA GLY A 462 -8.28 7.24 -24.78
C GLY A 462 -7.92 8.04 -23.51
N MET A 463 -6.88 7.62 -22.81
CA MET A 463 -6.43 8.24 -21.56
C MET A 463 -5.38 9.29 -21.92
N THR A 464 -5.83 10.49 -22.24
CA THR A 464 -4.98 11.68 -22.16
C THR A 464 -4.46 11.81 -20.72
N PRO A 465 -3.15 12.08 -20.51
CA PRO A 465 -2.65 12.47 -19.20
C PRO A 465 -3.48 13.66 -18.73
N ALA A 466 -4.11 13.54 -17.58
CA ALA A 466 -4.78 14.68 -16.95
C ALA A 466 -3.77 15.81 -16.86
N GLN A 467 -4.03 16.90 -17.58
CA GLN A 467 -3.27 18.14 -17.43
C GLN A 467 -3.36 18.53 -15.96
N ALA A 468 -2.22 18.68 -15.31
CA ALA A 468 -2.14 19.26 -13.97
C ALA A 468 -2.83 20.63 -14.02
N PRO A 469 -3.68 20.98 -13.03
CA PRO A 469 -4.23 22.31 -12.97
C PRO A 469 -3.09 23.30 -12.89
N GLU A 470 -3.03 24.22 -13.84
CA GLU A 470 -2.12 25.36 -13.80
C GLU A 470 -2.35 26.12 -12.49
N ALA A 471 -1.26 26.38 -11.77
CA ALA A 471 -1.27 27.18 -10.58
C ALA A 471 -1.82 28.58 -10.94
N MET A 472 -2.99 28.91 -10.42
CA MET A 472 -3.48 30.29 -10.45
C MET A 472 -2.51 31.17 -9.68
N GLY A 473 -1.96 32.14 -10.40
CA GLY A 473 -1.02 33.12 -9.88
C GLY A 473 -1.62 33.89 -8.71
N THR A 474 -0.94 33.85 -7.59
CA THR A 474 -1.17 34.81 -6.50
C THR A 474 -0.55 36.13 -6.87
N THR A 475 -1.38 37.13 -7.14
CA THR A 475 -1.00 38.54 -7.15
C THR A 475 -0.83 38.99 -5.68
N PRO A 476 0.24 39.69 -5.31
CA PRO A 476 0.41 40.17 -3.95
C PRO A 476 -0.39 41.45 -3.71
N CYS A 477 -1.07 41.50 -2.62
CA CYS A 477 -1.32 42.74 -1.82
C CYS A 477 -1.20 42.38 -0.36
#